data_6e3ca34c2631295d1b0b335f10a2c40c
#
_entry.id   6e3ca34c2631295d1b0b335f10a2c40c
#
_cell.length_a   1.000
_cell.length_b   1.000
_cell.length_c   1.000
_cell.angle_alpha   90.00
_cell.angle_beta   90.00
_cell.angle_gamma   90.00
#
_symmetry.space_group_name_H-M   'P 1'
#
loop_
_entity.id
_entity.type
_entity.pdbx_description
1 polymer ?
#
loop_
_entity_poly.entity_id
_entity_poly.type
_entity_poly.pdbx_seq_one_letter_code
_entity_poly.pdbx_strand_id
1 'polypeptide(L)'
;MKLKHTFALSIFLVFSFFTHAQTATTMDTFDSNFAHTVFFWLNNPDSLEDCKAFETSLRKFLDHSEYAKTKFIGKPPRASREVVDGSFTYSLIVTFESAEAQEAYQKEAPHLVFIEESSALWNKVIVYDSKDASL
;
A
#
# COMPACT_ATOMS: atom_id res chain seq x y z
N MET A 1 -57.55 61.24 -13.30
CA MET A 1 -56.19 61.09 -12.83
C MET A 1 -55.94 59.62 -12.55
N LYS A 2 -55.27 58.87 -13.45
CA LYS A 2 -55.11 57.43 -13.40
C LYS A 2 -53.68 57.12 -12.87
N LEU A 3 -53.60 56.58 -11.65
CA LEU A 3 -52.38 56.17 -11.02
C LEU A 3 -51.88 54.82 -11.58
N LYS A 4 -50.75 54.83 -12.27
CA LYS A 4 -50.12 53.60 -12.79
C LYS A 4 -49.24 53.00 -11.72
N HIS A 5 -49.56 51.81 -11.24
CA HIS A 5 -48.72 51.03 -10.33
C HIS A 5 -47.73 50.22 -11.14
N THR A 6 -46.46 50.58 -11.08
CA THR A 6 -45.38 49.81 -11.65
C THR A 6 -44.93 48.74 -10.64
N PHE A 7 -45.18 47.50 -10.98
CA PHE A 7 -44.75 46.36 -10.16
C PHE A 7 -43.29 46.00 -10.55
N ALA A 8 -42.36 46.27 -9.70
CA ALA A 8 -40.96 45.90 -9.88
C ALA A 8 -40.76 44.45 -9.41
N LEU A 9 -40.53 43.54 -10.33
CA LEU A 9 -40.22 42.13 -10.06
C LEU A 9 -38.71 41.99 -9.77
N SER A 10 -38.36 41.89 -8.49
CA SER A 10 -36.96 41.61 -8.09
C SER A 10 -36.68 40.12 -8.24
N ILE A 11 -35.89 39.76 -9.23
CA ILE A 11 -35.37 38.41 -9.43
C ILE A 11 -34.16 38.20 -8.47
N PHE A 12 -34.39 37.40 -7.44
CA PHE A 12 -33.32 36.95 -6.54
C PHE A 12 -32.55 35.78 -7.18
N LEU A 13 -31.35 36.07 -7.70
CA LEU A 13 -30.47 35.06 -8.26
C LEU A 13 -29.77 34.32 -7.09
N VAL A 14 -30.24 33.13 -6.75
CA VAL A 14 -29.58 32.29 -5.76
C VAL A 14 -28.39 31.61 -6.41
N PHE A 15 -27.18 32.09 -6.17
CA PHE A 15 -25.94 31.45 -6.55
C PHE A 15 -25.66 30.31 -5.56
N SER A 16 -25.98 29.07 -5.97
CA SER A 16 -25.57 27.88 -5.22
C SER A 16 -24.08 27.64 -5.42
N PHE A 17 -23.26 27.97 -4.43
CA PHE A 17 -21.87 27.56 -4.38
C PHE A 17 -21.82 26.06 -4.08
N PHE A 18 -21.56 25.25 -5.11
CA PHE A 18 -21.13 23.87 -4.92
C PHE A 18 -19.70 23.89 -4.40
N THR A 19 -19.53 23.78 -3.09
CA THR A 19 -18.23 23.48 -2.50
C THR A 19 -17.90 22.02 -2.81
N HIS A 20 -17.04 21.79 -3.79
CA HIS A 20 -16.38 20.50 -3.95
C HIS A 20 -15.45 20.30 -2.77
N ALA A 21 -15.86 19.46 -1.81
CA ALA A 21 -14.95 18.94 -0.82
C ALA A 21 -13.94 18.05 -1.55
N GLN A 22 -12.74 18.58 -1.81
CA GLN A 22 -11.60 17.76 -2.20
C GLN A 22 -11.27 16.87 -1.02
N THR A 23 -11.61 15.58 -1.13
CA THR A 23 -11.04 14.54 -0.27
C THR A 23 -9.54 14.55 -0.50
N ALA A 24 -8.81 15.15 0.43
CA ALA A 24 -7.36 15.02 0.47
C ALA A 24 -7.05 13.53 0.66
N THR A 25 -6.58 12.88 -0.40
CA THR A 25 -5.98 11.56 -0.30
C THR A 25 -4.71 11.76 0.52
N THR A 26 -4.72 11.35 1.78
CA THR A 26 -3.51 11.27 2.57
C THR A 26 -2.62 10.24 1.90
N MET A 27 -1.58 10.69 1.19
CA MET A 27 -0.53 9.81 0.72
C MET A 27 0.21 9.33 1.96
N ASP A 28 0.27 8.02 2.17
CA ASP A 28 1.12 7.43 3.19
C ASP A 28 2.56 7.86 2.88
N THR A 29 3.11 8.68 3.77
CA THR A 29 4.50 9.10 3.66
C THR A 29 5.38 7.92 4.02
N PHE A 30 6.40 7.68 3.20
CA PHE A 30 7.41 6.67 3.49
C PHE A 30 8.06 6.96 4.86
N ASP A 31 7.95 6.01 5.79
CA ASP A 31 8.66 6.11 7.07
C ASP A 31 10.10 5.63 6.85
N SER A 32 11.08 6.50 7.04
CA SER A 32 12.48 6.23 6.79
C SER A 32 13.21 5.53 7.95
N ASN A 33 12.58 5.38 9.10
CA ASN A 33 13.28 4.89 10.30
C ASN A 33 13.73 3.43 10.17
N PHE A 34 12.87 2.58 9.57
CA PHE A 34 13.19 1.17 9.36
C PHE A 34 12.48 0.65 8.11
N ALA A 35 13.23 0.04 7.20
CA ALA A 35 12.71 -0.60 6.00
C ALA A 35 12.99 -2.11 6.02
N HIS A 36 11.96 -2.89 5.75
CA HIS A 36 11.97 -4.35 5.64
C HIS A 36 11.65 -4.71 4.19
N THR A 37 12.65 -5.16 3.46
CA THR A 37 12.54 -5.55 2.07
C THR A 37 12.64 -7.06 1.94
N VAL A 38 11.60 -7.67 1.40
CA VAL A 38 11.51 -9.12 1.25
C VAL A 38 11.35 -9.49 -0.22
N PHE A 39 12.09 -10.49 -0.66
CA PHE A 39 11.96 -11.09 -1.99
C PHE A 39 11.52 -12.53 -1.87
N PHE A 40 10.51 -12.92 -2.66
CA PHE A 40 9.94 -14.26 -2.67
C PHE A 40 10.14 -14.90 -4.05
N TRP A 41 10.53 -16.17 -4.06
CA TRP A 41 10.56 -17.04 -5.22
C TRP A 41 9.51 -18.12 -5.05
N LEU A 42 8.43 -18.05 -5.81
CA LEU A 42 7.39 -19.06 -5.76
C LEU A 42 7.86 -20.37 -6.42
N ASN A 43 7.28 -21.50 -5.97
CA ASN A 43 7.52 -22.80 -6.58
C ASN A 43 7.02 -22.84 -8.02
N ASN A 44 5.86 -22.23 -8.28
CA ASN A 44 5.20 -22.20 -9.58
C ASN A 44 4.90 -20.75 -9.99
N PRO A 45 5.92 -19.94 -10.37
CA PRO A 45 5.74 -18.50 -10.63
C PRO A 45 4.81 -18.19 -11.81
N ASP A 46 4.56 -19.16 -12.70
CA ASP A 46 3.67 -19.04 -13.85
C ASP A 46 2.23 -19.55 -13.55
N SER A 47 1.99 -20.13 -12.37
CA SER A 47 0.66 -20.56 -11.93
C SER A 47 -0.14 -19.34 -11.47
N LEU A 48 -1.21 -19.01 -12.20
CA LEU A 48 -2.14 -17.94 -11.83
C LEU A 48 -2.83 -18.22 -10.49
N GLU A 49 -3.09 -19.49 -10.18
CA GLU A 49 -3.71 -19.91 -8.93
C GLU A 49 -2.79 -19.66 -7.74
N ASP A 50 -1.53 -20.14 -7.81
CA ASP A 50 -0.55 -19.96 -6.74
C ASP A 50 -0.22 -18.48 -6.53
N CYS A 51 -0.04 -17.71 -7.62
CA CYS A 51 0.18 -16.29 -7.58
C CYS A 51 -0.99 -15.55 -6.89
N LYS A 52 -2.22 -15.90 -7.24
CA LYS A 52 -3.41 -15.30 -6.65
C LYS A 52 -3.56 -15.67 -5.18
N ALA A 53 -3.31 -16.91 -4.81
CA ALA A 53 -3.34 -17.35 -3.41
C ALA A 53 -2.31 -16.56 -2.58
N PHE A 54 -1.07 -16.49 -3.06
CA PHE A 54 0.00 -15.72 -2.41
C PHE A 54 -0.37 -14.24 -2.26
N GLU A 55 -0.78 -13.57 -3.36
CA GLU A 55 -1.14 -12.14 -3.33
C GLU A 55 -2.31 -11.87 -2.38
N THR A 56 -3.31 -12.75 -2.35
CA THR A 56 -4.49 -12.60 -1.50
C THR A 56 -4.10 -12.68 -0.01
N SER A 57 -3.32 -13.70 0.36
CA SER A 57 -2.88 -13.89 1.73
C SER A 57 -1.95 -12.76 2.19
N LEU A 58 -1.00 -12.34 1.33
CA LEU A 58 -0.09 -11.24 1.64
C LEU A 58 -0.83 -9.91 1.83
N ARG A 59 -1.80 -9.58 0.96
CA ARG A 59 -2.61 -8.35 1.11
C ARG A 59 -3.45 -8.40 2.38
N LYS A 60 -4.13 -9.52 2.63
CA LYS A 60 -4.90 -9.74 3.86
C LYS A 60 -4.06 -9.50 5.11
N PHE A 61 -2.86 -10.03 5.15
CA PHE A 61 -1.90 -9.79 6.23
C PHE A 61 -1.59 -8.30 6.38
N LEU A 62 -1.14 -7.66 5.32
CA LEU A 62 -0.74 -6.26 5.35
C LEU A 62 -1.88 -5.31 5.72
N ASP A 63 -3.11 -5.62 5.32
CA ASP A 63 -4.28 -4.81 5.62
C ASP A 63 -4.69 -4.89 7.10
N HIS A 64 -4.29 -5.95 7.80
CA HIS A 64 -4.58 -6.17 9.22
C HIS A 64 -3.37 -5.96 10.13
N SER A 65 -2.20 -5.66 9.58
CA SER A 65 -1.00 -5.36 10.37
C SER A 65 -1.17 -4.05 11.14
N GLU A 66 -0.90 -4.08 12.44
CA GLU A 66 -0.93 -2.91 13.31
C GLU A 66 0.37 -2.07 13.21
N TYR A 67 1.47 -2.70 12.80
CA TYR A 67 2.81 -2.10 12.83
C TYR A 67 3.29 -1.58 11.48
N ALA A 68 2.83 -2.17 10.37
CA ALA A 68 3.23 -1.76 9.03
C ALA A 68 2.74 -0.35 8.68
N LYS A 69 3.66 0.59 8.42
CA LYS A 69 3.33 1.98 8.04
C LYS A 69 3.09 2.12 6.56
N THR A 70 4.10 1.89 5.72
CA THR A 70 3.96 1.90 4.26
C THR A 70 4.15 0.49 3.72
N LYS A 71 3.42 0.16 2.67
CA LYS A 71 3.32 -1.20 2.14
C LYS A 71 3.41 -1.14 0.62
N PHE A 72 4.35 -1.86 0.05
CA PHE A 72 4.49 -2.00 -1.39
C PHE A 72 4.71 -3.45 -1.77
N ILE A 73 3.87 -3.97 -2.67
CA ILE A 73 4.03 -5.29 -3.28
C ILE A 73 4.38 -5.08 -4.75
N GLY A 74 5.51 -5.61 -5.19
CA GLY A 74 6.03 -5.47 -6.55
C GLY A 74 6.32 -6.80 -7.22
N LYS A 75 6.46 -6.72 -8.55
CA LYS A 75 7.01 -7.80 -9.40
C LYS A 75 8.22 -7.24 -10.14
N PRO A 76 9.18 -8.09 -10.57
CA PRO A 76 10.33 -7.61 -11.31
C PRO A 76 9.88 -7.00 -12.63
N PRO A 77 10.35 -5.78 -12.98
CA PRO A 77 10.12 -5.21 -14.30
C PRO A 77 11.02 -5.90 -15.33
N ARG A 78 10.68 -5.78 -16.61
CA ARG A 78 11.64 -6.11 -17.67
C ARG A 78 12.80 -5.10 -17.60
N ALA A 79 14.00 -5.61 -17.41
CA ALA A 79 15.20 -4.79 -17.37
C ALA A 79 16.28 -5.36 -18.28
N SER A 80 17.04 -4.47 -18.94
CA SER A 80 18.14 -4.83 -19.83
C SER A 80 19.52 -4.62 -19.20
N ARG A 81 19.57 -3.97 -18.00
CA ARG A 81 20.83 -3.71 -17.29
C ARG A 81 21.25 -4.95 -16.51
N GLU A 82 22.49 -5.38 -16.69
CA GLU A 82 23.07 -6.57 -16.03
C GLU A 82 22.98 -6.52 -14.49
N VAL A 83 23.05 -5.33 -13.90
CA VAL A 83 22.98 -5.15 -12.45
C VAL A 83 21.58 -5.28 -11.87
N VAL A 84 20.54 -5.45 -12.71
CA VAL A 84 19.16 -5.59 -12.24
C VAL A 84 18.80 -7.06 -12.16
N ASP A 85 18.76 -7.57 -10.93
CA ASP A 85 18.27 -8.92 -10.67
C ASP A 85 16.74 -8.95 -10.64
N GLY A 86 16.16 -9.59 -11.63
CA GLY A 86 14.70 -9.82 -11.74
C GLY A 86 14.32 -11.30 -11.52
N SER A 87 15.14 -12.08 -10.82
CA SER A 87 14.92 -13.51 -10.62
C SER A 87 13.79 -13.84 -9.64
N PHE A 88 13.39 -12.87 -8.80
CA PHE A 88 12.32 -13.06 -7.82
C PHE A 88 10.92 -13.02 -8.45
N THR A 89 9.93 -13.64 -7.79
CA THR A 89 8.52 -13.58 -8.21
C THR A 89 7.82 -12.35 -7.65
N TYR A 90 8.02 -12.06 -6.37
CA TYR A 90 7.44 -10.89 -5.69
C TYR A 90 8.48 -10.20 -4.81
N SER A 91 8.35 -8.90 -4.70
CA SER A 91 9.00 -8.09 -3.67
C SER A 91 7.96 -7.45 -2.76
N LEU A 92 8.30 -7.36 -1.49
CA LEU A 92 7.56 -6.63 -0.48
C LEU A 92 8.49 -5.58 0.14
N ILE A 93 8.02 -4.34 0.24
CA ILE A 93 8.69 -3.30 1.01
C ILE A 93 7.70 -2.80 2.05
N VAL A 94 8.05 -2.93 3.30
CA VAL A 94 7.29 -2.43 4.45
C VAL A 94 8.19 -1.52 5.27
N THR A 95 7.66 -0.42 5.76
CA THR A 95 8.39 0.46 6.66
C THR A 95 7.76 0.45 8.05
N PHE A 96 8.58 0.75 9.06
CA PHE A 96 8.20 0.74 10.46
C PHE A 96 8.74 1.97 11.18
N GLU A 97 8.06 2.34 12.25
CA GLU A 97 8.48 3.42 13.14
C GLU A 97 9.82 3.11 13.83
N SER A 98 10.09 1.82 14.12
CA SER A 98 11.29 1.38 14.80
C SER A 98 11.59 -0.10 14.53
N ALA A 99 12.77 -0.56 14.96
CA ALA A 99 13.14 -1.98 14.95
C ALA A 99 12.23 -2.81 15.86
N GLU A 100 11.81 -2.25 17.00
CA GLU A 100 10.91 -2.92 17.96
C GLU A 100 9.52 -3.11 17.33
N ALA A 101 9.05 -2.15 16.55
CA ALA A 101 7.79 -2.28 15.80
C ALA A 101 7.89 -3.39 14.74
N GLN A 102 9.03 -3.52 14.06
CA GLN A 102 9.29 -4.61 13.14
C GLN A 102 9.35 -5.98 13.85
N GLU A 103 9.93 -6.06 15.04
CA GLU A 103 9.92 -7.30 15.82
C GLU A 103 8.49 -7.68 16.27
N ALA A 104 7.65 -6.72 16.62
CA ALA A 104 6.25 -6.95 16.96
C ALA A 104 5.45 -7.43 15.75
N TYR A 105 5.66 -6.82 14.58
CA TYR A 105 5.11 -7.25 13.29
C TYR A 105 5.39 -8.73 12.99
N GLN A 106 6.59 -9.22 13.26
CA GLN A 106 6.94 -10.63 13.04
C GLN A 106 6.13 -11.61 13.91
N LYS A 107 5.58 -11.14 15.03
CA LYS A 107 4.88 -11.94 16.04
C LYS A 107 3.37 -11.71 16.04
N GLU A 108 2.87 -10.73 15.28
CA GLU A 108 1.44 -10.44 15.23
C GLU A 108 0.65 -11.56 14.54
N ALA A 109 -0.60 -11.75 14.97
CA ALA A 109 -1.45 -12.82 14.45
C ALA A 109 -1.63 -12.81 12.93
N PRO A 110 -1.81 -11.63 12.25
CA PRO A 110 -1.91 -11.60 10.80
C PRO A 110 -0.66 -12.12 10.07
N HIS A 111 0.55 -11.87 10.61
CA HIS A 111 1.80 -12.39 10.05
C HIS A 111 1.87 -13.92 10.16
N LEU A 112 1.53 -14.46 11.33
CA LEU A 112 1.55 -15.91 11.55
C LEU A 112 0.56 -16.64 10.64
N VAL A 113 -0.64 -16.07 10.43
CA VAL A 113 -1.63 -16.60 9.49
C VAL A 113 -1.09 -16.56 8.05
N PHE A 114 -0.44 -15.46 7.63
CA PHE A 114 0.20 -15.37 6.32
C PHE A 114 1.24 -16.48 6.11
N ILE A 115 2.10 -16.72 7.09
CA ILE A 115 3.09 -17.81 7.03
C ILE A 115 2.40 -19.17 6.89
N GLU A 116 1.36 -19.43 7.69
CA GLU A 116 0.61 -20.68 7.62
C GLU A 116 -0.04 -20.91 6.25
N GLU A 117 -0.72 -19.87 5.72
CA GLU A 117 -1.43 -19.94 4.44
C GLU A 117 -0.50 -20.03 3.23
N SER A 118 0.70 -19.44 3.28
CA SER A 118 1.49 -19.15 2.09
C SER A 118 2.88 -19.80 2.04
N SER A 119 3.42 -20.31 3.17
CA SER A 119 4.80 -20.82 3.20
C SER A 119 5.07 -21.97 2.25
N ALA A 120 4.07 -22.78 1.93
CA ALA A 120 4.20 -23.86 0.95
C ALA A 120 4.27 -23.38 -0.50
N LEU A 121 3.94 -22.11 -0.78
CA LEU A 121 3.92 -21.56 -2.13
C LEU A 121 5.29 -21.10 -2.63
N TRP A 122 6.26 -20.87 -1.73
CA TRP A 122 7.61 -20.43 -2.11
C TRP A 122 8.69 -21.47 -1.73
N ASN A 123 9.79 -21.41 -2.46
CA ASN A 123 10.99 -22.23 -2.18
C ASN A 123 12.15 -21.40 -1.65
N LYS A 124 12.08 -20.08 -1.78
CA LYS A 124 13.13 -19.18 -1.31
C LYS A 124 12.53 -17.83 -0.88
N VAL A 125 13.03 -17.32 0.22
CA VAL A 125 12.77 -15.96 0.70
C VAL A 125 14.10 -15.33 1.09
N ILE A 126 14.29 -14.06 0.73
CA ILE A 126 15.43 -13.25 1.20
C ILE A 126 14.87 -11.97 1.79
N VAL A 127 15.40 -11.61 2.95
CA VAL A 127 15.02 -10.40 3.70
C VAL A 127 16.24 -9.48 3.80
N TYR A 128 16.00 -8.21 3.56
CA TYR A 128 16.97 -7.14 3.82
C TYR A 128 16.32 -6.11 4.73
N ASP A 129 16.82 -6.03 5.95
CA ASP A 129 16.44 -5.02 6.93
C ASP A 129 17.44 -3.88 6.92
N SER A 130 16.95 -2.66 6.94
CA SER A 130 17.79 -1.47 6.99
C SER A 130 17.18 -0.40 7.89
N LYS A 131 18.04 0.31 8.59
CA LYS A 131 17.71 1.49 9.38
C LYS A 131 18.13 2.73 8.64
N ASP A 132 17.51 3.86 8.99
CA ASP A 132 17.97 5.14 8.50
C ASP A 132 19.49 5.30 8.77
N ALA A 133 20.20 5.69 7.72
CA ALA A 133 21.65 5.94 7.79
C ALA A 133 21.98 7.38 8.19
N SER A 134 20.98 8.21 8.45
CA SER A 134 21.20 9.57 8.95
C SER A 134 21.81 9.51 10.35
N LEU A 135 22.96 10.09 10.46
CA LEU A 135 23.80 10.17 11.65
C LEU A 135 23.48 11.41 12.49
#